data_3936de70d3d0f79f305e39b55682035d
#
_entry.id   3936de70d3d0f79f305e39b55682035d
#
_cell.length_a   1.000
_cell.length_b   1.000
_cell.length_c   1.000
_cell.angle_alpha   90.00
_cell.angle_beta   90.00
_cell.angle_gamma   90.00
#
_symmetry.space_group_name_H-M   'P 1'
#
loop_
_entity.id
_entity.type
_entity.pdbx_description
1 polymer ?
#
loop_
_entity_poly.entity_id
_entity_poly.type
_entity_poly.pdbx_seq_one_letter_code
_entity_poly.pdbx_strand_id
1 'polypeptide(L)' 'MNTENRVSPQAPEIEEAIIGACLIEQRAIPLIADKLRPEMFYVLRHQLIYAAILALSLIHI' A
#
# COMPACT_ATOMS: atom_id res chain seq x y z
N MET A 1 -8.89 9.29 -21.57
CA MET A 1 -8.46 9.28 -21.18
C MET A 1 -7.99 8.78 -20.73
N ASN A 2 -7.85 8.64 -20.40
CA ASN A 2 -7.26 8.46 -19.92
C ASN A 2 -6.44 7.89 -19.32
N THR A 3 -6.10 7.65 -19.89
CA THR A 3 -4.88 7.21 -19.39
C THR A 3 -4.59 7.72 -18.10
N GLU A 4 -5.09 8.68 -17.80
CA GLU A 4 -4.81 9.27 -16.59
C GLU A 4 -5.35 8.61 -15.52
N ASN A 5 -6.17 7.71 -15.73
CA ASN A 5 -6.66 6.99 -14.63
C ASN A 5 -5.68 6.08 -14.14
N ARG A 6 -4.55 5.90 -14.73
CA ARG A 6 -3.58 5.12 -14.09
C ARG A 6 -3.09 5.81 -12.90
N VAL A 7 -2.52 5.07 -11.98
CA VAL A 7 -1.97 5.60 -10.78
C VAL A 7 -0.91 6.59 -11.14
N SER A 8 -1.08 7.78 -10.69
CA SER A 8 -0.12 8.82 -10.96
C SER A 8 1.13 8.58 -10.16
N PRO A 9 2.31 8.72 -10.78
CA PRO A 9 3.53 8.61 -10.01
C PRO A 9 3.68 9.73 -9.00
N GLN A 10 2.86 10.77 -9.11
CA GLN A 10 2.91 11.85 -8.15
C GLN A 10 1.70 11.81 -7.26
N ALA A 11 1.45 10.72 -6.59
CA ALA A 11 0.33 10.62 -5.67
C ALA A 11 0.79 10.10 -4.32
N PRO A 12 1.79 10.73 -3.70
CA PRO A 12 2.26 10.25 -2.40
C PRO A 12 1.20 10.34 -1.32
N GLU A 13 0.29 11.28 -1.42
CA GLU A 13 -0.75 11.39 -0.42
C GLU A 13 -1.68 10.19 -0.45
N ILE A 14 -1.96 9.68 -1.63
CA ILE A 14 -2.80 8.49 -1.73
C ILE A 14 -2.08 7.30 -1.14
N GLU A 15 -0.77 7.20 -1.39
CA GLU A 15 0.01 6.11 -0.83
C GLU A 15 0.03 6.17 0.69
N GLU A 16 0.18 7.36 1.24
CA GLU A 16 0.16 7.53 2.68
C GLU A 16 -1.19 7.14 3.26
N ALA A 17 -2.27 7.47 2.55
CA ALA A 17 -3.60 7.12 3.01
C ALA A 17 -3.79 5.60 3.05
N ILE A 18 -3.26 4.90 2.06
CA ILE A 18 -3.37 3.45 2.03
C ILE A 18 -2.60 2.84 3.19
N ILE A 19 -1.38 3.32 3.43
CA ILE A 19 -0.58 2.84 4.54
C ILE A 19 -1.28 3.13 5.86
N GLY A 20 -1.82 4.33 6.00
CA GLY A 20 -2.54 4.69 7.21
C GLY A 20 -3.74 3.81 7.45
N ALA A 21 -4.47 3.47 6.39
CA ALA A 21 -5.61 2.59 6.51
C ALA A 21 -5.18 1.20 6.99
N CYS A 22 -4.06 0.70 6.50
CA CYS A 22 -3.54 -0.59 6.94
C CYS A 22 -3.21 -0.57 8.43
N LEU A 23 -2.68 0.53 8.91
CA LEU A 23 -2.31 0.62 10.32
C LEU A 23 -3.53 0.76 11.22
N ILE A 24 -4.57 1.41 10.73
CA ILE A 24 -5.77 1.64 11.53
C ILE A 24 -6.68 0.41 11.49
N GLU A 25 -6.84 -0.19 10.33
CA GLU A 25 -7.74 -1.34 10.20
C GLU A 25 -6.95 -2.52 9.69
N GLN A 26 -6.36 -3.27 10.59
CA GLN A 26 -5.47 -4.36 10.19
C GLN A 26 -6.20 -5.48 9.48
N ARG A 27 -7.49 -5.63 9.71
CA ARG A 27 -8.23 -6.67 9.03
C ARG A 27 -8.37 -6.41 7.53
N ALA A 28 -8.13 -5.17 7.11
CA ALA A 28 -8.17 -4.85 5.69
C ALA A 28 -6.89 -5.28 4.97
N ILE A 29 -5.82 -5.55 5.72
CA ILE A 29 -4.53 -5.84 5.11
C ILE A 29 -4.59 -7.02 4.14
N PRO A 30 -5.20 -8.15 4.47
CA PRO A 30 -5.25 -9.25 3.50
C PRO A 30 -5.96 -8.89 2.21
N LEU A 31 -7.00 -8.06 2.31
CA LEU A 31 -7.74 -7.63 1.13
C LEU A 31 -6.91 -6.70 0.27
N ILE A 32 -6.19 -5.80 0.90
CA ILE A 32 -5.34 -4.88 0.18
C ILE A 32 -4.16 -5.61 -0.43
N ALA A 33 -3.56 -6.54 0.33
CA ALA A 33 -2.39 -7.27 -0.14
C ALA A 33 -2.70 -8.11 -1.37
N ASP A 34 -3.94 -8.55 -1.50
CA ASP A 34 -4.33 -9.34 -2.64
C ASP A 34 -4.21 -8.54 -3.93
N LYS A 35 -4.33 -7.24 -3.86
CA LYS A 35 -4.36 -6.39 -5.04
C LYS A 35 -3.19 -5.44 -5.16
N LEU A 36 -2.52 -5.14 -4.08
CA LEU A 36 -1.48 -4.11 -4.07
C LEU A 36 -0.17 -4.69 -3.58
N ARG A 37 0.85 -4.61 -4.40
CA ARG A 37 2.17 -5.08 -4.02
C ARG A 37 3.06 -3.91 -3.69
N PRO A 38 4.07 -4.12 -2.83
CA PRO A 38 4.94 -3.00 -2.43
C PRO A 38 5.58 -2.28 -3.60
N GLU A 39 5.96 -3.02 -4.64
CA GLU A 39 6.64 -2.39 -5.75
C GLU A 39 5.73 -1.49 -6.56
N MET A 40 4.43 -1.50 -6.31
CA MET A 40 3.51 -0.63 -6.99
C MET A 40 3.51 0.79 -6.44
N PHE A 41 4.07 0.98 -5.24
CA PHE A 41 4.18 2.32 -4.67
C PHE A 41 5.28 3.07 -5.40
N TYR A 42 5.04 4.35 -5.64
CA TYR A 42 6.02 5.18 -6.30
C TYR A 42 7.13 5.62 -5.36
N VAL A 43 6.78 5.98 -4.12
CA VAL A 43 7.74 6.46 -3.15
C VAL A 43 8.43 5.27 -2.52
N LEU A 44 9.76 5.22 -2.60
CA LEU A 44 10.50 4.08 -2.07
C LEU A 44 10.24 3.86 -0.59
N ARG A 45 10.17 4.93 0.18
CA ARG A 45 9.87 4.82 1.60
C ARG A 45 8.56 4.08 1.82
N HIS A 46 7.55 4.37 0.99
CA HIS A 46 6.27 3.71 1.10
C HIS A 46 6.37 2.24 0.75
N GLN A 47 7.18 1.90 -0.24
CA GLN A 47 7.37 0.49 -0.59
C GLN A 47 7.90 -0.28 0.62
N LEU A 48 8.89 0.30 1.30
CA LEU A 48 9.52 -0.36 2.43
C LEU A 48 8.57 -0.47 3.60
N ILE A 49 7.82 0.59 3.88
CA ILE A 49 6.87 0.57 4.99
C ILE A 49 5.77 -0.44 4.72
N TYR A 50 5.24 -0.45 3.52
CA TYR A 50 4.17 -1.37 3.18
C TYR A 50 4.66 -2.82 3.23
N ALA A 51 5.88 -3.07 2.74
CA ALA A 51 6.44 -4.41 2.81
C ALA A 51 6.58 -4.88 4.25
N ALA A 52 6.98 -3.97 5.14
CA ALA A 52 7.09 -4.30 6.55
C ALA A 52 5.72 -4.61 7.15
N ILE A 53 4.71 -3.84 6.77
CA ILE A 53 3.36 -4.08 7.25
C ILE A 53 2.88 -5.47 6.85
N LEU A 54 3.13 -5.85 5.61
CA LEU A 54 2.73 -7.16 5.13
C LEU A 54 3.46 -8.26 5.87
N ALA A 55 4.75 -8.09 6.09
CA ALA A 55 5.53 -9.10 6.78
C ALA A 55 5.04 -9.30 8.20
N LEU A 56 4.75 -8.21 8.92
CA LEU A 56 4.25 -8.30 10.27
C LEU A 56 2.87 -8.92 10.30
N SER A 57 2.06 -8.61 9.32
CA SER A 57 0.72 -9.18 9.25
C SER A 57 0.78 -10.69 9.05
N LEU A 58 1.71 -11.17 8.24
CA LEU A 58 1.85 -12.60 8.03
C LEU A 58 2.31 -13.32 9.27
N ILE A 59 3.16 -12.67 10.06
CA ILE A 59 3.62 -13.28 11.28
C ILE A 59 2.50 -13.55 12.25
N HIS A 60 1.47 -12.70 12.22
CA HIS A 60 0.35 -12.88 13.12
C HIS A 60 -0.59 -14.00 12.71
N ILE A 61 -0.47 -14.45 11.51
CA ILE A 61 -1.30 -15.54 11.08
C ILE A 61 -0.75 -16.84 11.57
#